data_d354568d2631faa044fe6f845a26337b
#
_entry.id   d354568d2631faa044fe6f845a26337b
#
_cell.length_a   1.000
_cell.length_b   1.000
_cell.length_c   1.000
_cell.angle_alpha   90.00
_cell.angle_beta   90.00
_cell.angle_gamma   90.00
#
_symmetry.space_group_name_H-M   'P 1'
#
loop_
_entity.id
_entity.type
_entity.pdbx_description
1 polymer ?
#
loop_
_entity_poly.entity_id
_entity_poly.type
_entity_poly.pdbx_seq_one_letter_code
_entity_poly.pdbx_strand_id
1 'polypeptide(L)'
;MFIHWGLYSIPARGEWVRSTEEMPEEEYLPFMKEFDARDYNPKQWAKEAKAAGMKYVVLTAKHHDGFCLFDSKYTDYKVTNAGRDLIKEYVEALREEGLKVGLYFTLLDWHHPDYPHYGDRIHPMRNHPECSNENRDFSRYIEYMYNQVEEVCTNYGKIDIMWFDFSYDDMRGEKWGATRLIDMVRRLQPGIIIDNRLEVSGEGRGSLYDCNPTPYHGDFVSPEQIIPPEGICDKEGNPMVWEACFTMNNNWGYCANDHYYKPASMLIKKLVECVSKGGNMLLNVGPDAKGNIPQQSMEILHTIGAWMKKNSSS
;
A
#
# COMPACT_ATOMS: atom_id res chain seq x y z
N MET A 1 -6.47 3.71 8.49
CA MET A 1 -7.12 3.48 7.18
C MET A 1 -6.06 3.16 6.15
N PHE A 2 -6.29 2.17 5.32
CA PHE A 2 -5.50 1.91 4.13
C PHE A 2 -6.20 2.54 2.92
N ILE A 3 -5.48 3.15 2.00
CA ILE A 3 -6.05 3.75 0.79
C ILE A 3 -5.30 3.24 -0.41
N HIS A 4 -5.97 2.45 -1.26
CA HIS A 4 -5.45 2.03 -2.56
C HIS A 4 -6.02 2.93 -3.65
N TRP A 5 -5.19 3.80 -4.21
CA TRP A 5 -5.59 4.74 -5.23
C TRP A 5 -4.47 4.98 -6.24
N GLY A 6 -4.79 5.03 -7.53
CA GLY A 6 -3.85 5.18 -8.62
C GLY A 6 -4.53 5.03 -9.98
N LEU A 7 -3.76 4.83 -11.05
CA LEU A 7 -4.29 4.72 -12.42
C LEU A 7 -5.31 3.59 -12.57
N TYR A 8 -5.17 2.50 -11.83
CA TYR A 8 -6.10 1.37 -11.85
C TYR A 8 -7.53 1.75 -11.47
N SER A 9 -7.74 2.89 -10.84
CA SER A 9 -9.10 3.41 -10.56
C SER A 9 -9.82 3.92 -11.81
N ILE A 10 -9.10 4.23 -12.90
CA ILE A 10 -9.69 4.64 -14.19
C ILE A 10 -10.45 3.47 -14.84
N PRO A 11 -9.80 2.30 -15.14
CA PRO A 11 -10.53 1.15 -15.66
C PRO A 11 -11.51 0.56 -14.65
N ALA A 12 -11.38 0.87 -13.36
CA ALA A 12 -12.31 0.52 -12.30
C ALA A 12 -12.61 -0.99 -12.18
N ARG A 13 -11.56 -1.82 -12.29
CA ARG A 13 -11.63 -3.30 -12.20
C ARG A 13 -10.63 -3.87 -11.19
N GLY A 14 -10.25 -3.06 -10.19
CA GLY A 14 -9.29 -3.42 -9.14
C GLY A 14 -7.85 -3.06 -9.52
N GLU A 15 -6.99 -3.11 -8.52
CA GLU A 15 -5.58 -2.66 -8.61
C GLU A 15 -4.68 -3.59 -9.44
N TRP A 16 -5.10 -4.83 -9.64
CA TRP A 16 -4.40 -5.84 -10.45
C TRP A 16 -4.82 -5.88 -11.92
N VAL A 17 -5.72 -4.98 -12.36
CA VAL A 17 -6.32 -5.01 -13.71
C VAL A 17 -5.28 -5.16 -14.82
N ARG A 18 -4.16 -4.40 -14.74
CA ARG A 18 -3.11 -4.46 -15.76
C ARG A 18 -2.47 -5.85 -15.87
N SER A 19 -2.23 -6.53 -14.74
CA SER A 19 -1.66 -7.87 -14.71
C SER A 19 -2.69 -8.95 -15.07
N THR A 20 -3.90 -8.87 -14.51
CA THR A 20 -4.93 -9.90 -14.73
C THR A 20 -5.45 -9.94 -16.17
N GLU A 21 -5.48 -8.78 -16.83
CA GLU A 21 -5.89 -8.66 -18.23
C GLU A 21 -4.70 -8.68 -19.19
N GLU A 22 -3.47 -8.88 -18.68
CA GLU A 22 -2.23 -8.87 -19.46
C GLU A 22 -2.13 -7.63 -20.37
N MET A 23 -2.52 -6.47 -19.83
CA MET A 23 -2.66 -5.22 -20.58
C MET A 23 -1.29 -4.65 -20.93
N PRO A 24 -0.95 -4.48 -22.22
CA PRO A 24 0.33 -3.92 -22.63
C PRO A 24 0.43 -2.43 -22.29
N GLU A 25 1.65 -1.93 -22.35
CA GLU A 25 1.98 -0.54 -21.97
C GLU A 25 1.16 0.49 -22.77
N GLU A 26 1.04 0.31 -24.06
CA GLU A 26 0.32 1.20 -24.97
C GLU A 26 -1.18 1.31 -24.68
N GLU A 27 -1.77 0.30 -24.08
CA GLU A 27 -3.18 0.31 -23.66
C GLU A 27 -3.36 0.94 -22.27
N TYR A 28 -2.36 0.84 -21.39
CA TYR A 28 -2.46 1.34 -20.04
C TYR A 28 -2.01 2.81 -19.89
N LEU A 29 -1.00 3.25 -20.65
CA LEU A 29 -0.47 4.61 -20.62
C LEU A 29 -1.53 5.73 -20.83
N PRO A 30 -2.54 5.57 -21.69
CA PRO A 30 -3.56 6.60 -21.84
C PRO A 30 -4.28 7.00 -20.56
N PHE A 31 -4.42 6.09 -19.59
CA PHE A 31 -5.04 6.38 -18.31
C PHE A 31 -4.30 7.48 -17.53
N MET A 32 -2.98 7.62 -17.72
CA MET A 32 -2.24 8.72 -17.10
C MET A 32 -2.77 10.09 -17.51
N LYS A 33 -3.25 10.24 -18.75
CA LYS A 33 -3.82 11.50 -19.24
C LYS A 33 -5.24 11.77 -18.70
N GLU A 34 -5.94 10.70 -18.33
CA GLU A 34 -7.30 10.78 -17.78
C GLU A 34 -7.30 11.01 -16.27
N PHE A 35 -6.20 10.68 -15.59
CA PHE A 35 -6.08 10.79 -14.15
C PHE A 35 -5.84 12.24 -13.73
N ASP A 36 -6.90 12.96 -13.42
CA ASP A 36 -6.89 14.39 -13.06
C ASP A 36 -7.15 14.66 -11.56
N ALA A 37 -7.55 13.64 -10.81
CA ALA A 37 -7.82 13.74 -9.37
C ALA A 37 -8.74 14.93 -8.99
N ARG A 38 -9.74 15.22 -9.84
CA ARG A 38 -10.51 16.49 -9.80
C ARG A 38 -11.29 16.71 -8.50
N ASP A 39 -11.75 15.64 -7.87
CA ASP A 39 -12.54 15.69 -6.64
C ASP A 39 -11.70 15.27 -5.42
N TYR A 40 -10.39 15.06 -5.61
CA TYR A 40 -9.49 14.67 -4.53
C TYR A 40 -9.47 15.71 -3.42
N ASN A 41 -9.90 15.29 -2.23
CA ASN A 41 -9.96 16.11 -1.03
C ASN A 41 -9.33 15.36 0.16
N PRO A 42 -8.01 15.44 0.35
CA PRO A 42 -7.33 14.72 1.43
C PRO A 42 -7.76 15.19 2.82
N LYS A 43 -8.23 16.44 2.97
CA LYS A 43 -8.77 16.92 4.26
C LYS A 43 -10.05 16.18 4.64
N GLN A 44 -10.90 15.87 3.66
CA GLN A 44 -12.07 15.05 3.91
C GLN A 44 -11.67 13.61 4.26
N TRP A 45 -10.74 13.01 3.53
CA TRP A 45 -10.23 11.68 3.84
C TRP A 45 -9.70 11.60 5.28
N ALA A 46 -8.92 12.58 5.71
CA ALA A 46 -8.38 12.65 7.07
C ALA A 46 -9.49 12.77 8.12
N LYS A 47 -10.49 13.63 7.87
CA LYS A 47 -11.65 13.79 8.77
C LYS A 47 -12.46 12.51 8.91
N GLU A 48 -12.70 11.81 7.80
CA GLU A 48 -13.43 10.54 7.81
C GLU A 48 -12.67 9.44 8.57
N ALA A 49 -11.36 9.34 8.34
CA ALA A 49 -10.51 8.42 9.09
C ALA A 49 -10.55 8.72 10.60
N LYS A 50 -10.42 9.98 10.98
CA LYS A 50 -10.48 10.39 12.39
C LYS A 50 -11.85 10.16 13.01
N ALA A 51 -12.93 10.48 12.28
CA ALA A 51 -14.29 10.25 12.72
C ALA A 51 -14.62 8.76 12.92
N ALA A 52 -13.99 7.88 12.11
CA ALA A 52 -14.07 6.44 12.29
C ALA A 52 -13.22 5.91 13.47
N GLY A 53 -12.48 6.77 14.17
CA GLY A 53 -11.65 6.40 15.32
C GLY A 53 -10.25 5.92 14.97
N MET A 54 -9.83 6.05 13.71
CA MET A 54 -8.51 5.63 13.22
C MET A 54 -7.40 6.53 13.76
N LYS A 55 -6.20 5.98 13.91
CA LYS A 55 -5.04 6.66 14.47
C LYS A 55 -3.99 6.99 13.42
N TYR A 56 -4.00 6.28 12.31
CA TYR A 56 -3.08 6.45 11.20
C TYR A 56 -3.74 6.09 9.86
N VAL A 57 -3.14 6.60 8.79
CA VAL A 57 -3.58 6.29 7.42
C VAL A 57 -2.36 5.93 6.61
N VAL A 58 -2.49 4.94 5.71
CA VAL A 58 -1.46 4.53 4.75
C VAL A 58 -2.02 4.68 3.35
N LEU A 59 -1.37 5.48 2.50
CA LEU A 59 -1.75 5.70 1.10
C LEU A 59 -0.71 5.08 0.16
N THR A 60 -1.16 4.45 -0.91
CA THR A 60 -0.30 3.97 -1.99
C THR A 60 0.38 5.14 -2.71
N ALA A 61 1.62 5.48 -2.32
CA ALA A 61 2.40 6.50 -3.04
C ALA A 61 2.78 6.02 -4.45
N LYS A 62 3.07 4.73 -4.59
CA LYS A 62 3.27 4.01 -5.86
C LYS A 62 2.78 2.57 -5.69
N HIS A 63 1.95 2.08 -6.60
CA HIS A 63 1.49 0.69 -6.67
C HIS A 63 2.22 -0.07 -7.79
N HIS A 64 1.88 -1.33 -8.02
CA HIS A 64 2.57 -2.26 -8.94
C HIS A 64 2.65 -1.78 -10.39
N ASP A 65 1.71 -0.96 -10.84
CA ASP A 65 1.71 -0.35 -12.18
C ASP A 65 2.82 0.69 -12.39
N GLY A 66 3.53 1.08 -11.33
CA GLY A 66 4.65 2.00 -11.37
C GLY A 66 4.26 3.49 -11.34
N PHE A 67 2.97 3.82 -11.37
CA PHE A 67 2.53 5.21 -11.38
C PHE A 67 2.71 5.88 -10.02
N CYS A 68 3.37 7.06 -10.02
CA CYS A 68 3.66 7.81 -8.81
C CYS A 68 2.60 8.87 -8.52
N LEU A 69 2.00 8.84 -7.32
CA LEU A 69 1.13 9.91 -6.82
C LEU A 69 1.93 11.13 -6.28
N PHE A 70 3.25 11.05 -6.27
CA PHE A 70 4.18 12.10 -5.86
C PHE A 70 5.00 12.61 -7.05
N ASP A 71 5.56 13.81 -6.92
CA ASP A 71 6.37 14.46 -7.95
C ASP A 71 7.80 13.91 -7.97
N SER A 72 7.97 12.66 -8.45
CA SER A 72 9.30 12.04 -8.61
C SER A 72 10.14 12.75 -9.66
N LYS A 73 11.45 12.90 -9.40
CA LYS A 73 12.44 13.39 -10.37
C LYS A 73 12.94 12.31 -11.31
N TYR A 74 12.68 11.06 -11.00
CA TYR A 74 13.27 9.90 -11.66
C TYR A 74 12.36 9.29 -12.73
N THR A 75 11.14 9.81 -12.88
CA THR A 75 10.19 9.36 -13.90
C THR A 75 9.21 10.45 -14.29
N ASP A 76 8.74 10.41 -15.54
CA ASP A 76 7.60 11.19 -16.01
C ASP A 76 6.27 10.43 -15.85
N TYR A 77 6.33 9.16 -15.40
CA TYR A 77 5.17 8.32 -15.11
C TYR A 77 4.61 8.63 -13.72
N LYS A 78 4.04 9.79 -13.59
CA LYS A 78 3.58 10.39 -12.33
C LYS A 78 2.37 11.30 -12.53
N VAL A 79 1.78 11.74 -11.45
CA VAL A 79 0.63 12.65 -11.45
C VAL A 79 1.05 14.04 -11.96
N THR A 80 0.86 14.25 -13.27
CA THR A 80 1.17 15.55 -13.92
C THR A 80 -0.08 16.36 -14.25
N ASN A 81 -1.15 15.68 -14.66
CA ASN A 81 -2.39 16.32 -15.10
C ASN A 81 -3.16 17.01 -13.99
N ALA A 82 -2.98 16.56 -12.74
CA ALA A 82 -3.55 17.24 -11.59
C ALA A 82 -2.86 18.57 -11.28
N GLY A 83 -1.64 18.81 -11.83
CA GLY A 83 -0.83 20.01 -11.50
C GLY A 83 -0.49 20.11 -10.00
N ARG A 84 -0.55 18.99 -9.28
CA ARG A 84 -0.50 18.89 -7.82
C ARG A 84 0.38 17.73 -7.41
N ASP A 85 1.04 17.84 -6.27
CA ASP A 85 1.66 16.72 -5.57
C ASP A 85 0.64 16.15 -4.56
N LEU A 86 0.02 15.02 -4.93
CA LEU A 86 -1.08 14.45 -4.13
C LEU A 86 -0.59 13.91 -2.78
N ILE A 87 0.65 13.44 -2.71
CA ILE A 87 1.25 12.96 -1.46
C ILE A 87 1.53 14.12 -0.51
N LYS A 88 2.00 15.26 -1.01
CA LYS A 88 2.20 16.44 -0.18
C LYS A 88 0.90 16.88 0.50
N GLU A 89 -0.17 17.01 -0.28
CA GLU A 89 -1.47 17.43 0.25
C GLU A 89 -2.05 16.42 1.25
N TYR A 90 -1.87 15.11 0.98
CA TYR A 90 -2.26 14.03 1.88
C TYR A 90 -1.55 14.14 3.23
N VAL A 91 -0.24 14.28 3.21
CA VAL A 91 0.58 14.39 4.43
C VAL A 91 0.18 15.60 5.28
N GLU A 92 -0.02 16.75 4.63
CA GLU A 92 -0.45 17.98 5.29
C GLU A 92 -1.83 17.80 5.95
N ALA A 93 -2.80 17.21 5.23
CA ALA A 93 -4.14 16.97 5.74
C ALA A 93 -4.18 16.03 6.96
N LEU A 94 -3.38 14.96 6.96
CA LEU A 94 -3.30 14.05 8.10
C LEU A 94 -2.71 14.72 9.34
N ARG A 95 -1.68 15.54 9.16
CA ARG A 95 -1.06 16.30 10.26
C ARG A 95 -2.01 17.30 10.87
N GLU A 96 -2.78 18.03 10.05
CA GLU A 96 -3.82 18.96 10.52
C GLU A 96 -4.83 18.24 11.43
N GLU A 97 -5.18 16.99 11.14
CA GLU A 97 -6.10 16.19 11.95
C GLU A 97 -5.43 15.43 13.11
N GLY A 98 -4.10 15.51 13.23
CA GLY A 98 -3.35 14.80 14.27
C GLY A 98 -3.24 13.30 14.06
N LEU A 99 -3.40 12.83 12.81
CA LEU A 99 -3.22 11.44 12.41
C LEU A 99 -1.76 11.15 12.06
N LYS A 100 -1.33 9.91 12.29
CA LYS A 100 -0.02 9.44 11.84
C LYS A 100 -0.02 9.21 10.34
N VAL A 101 1.11 9.52 9.70
CA VAL A 101 1.29 9.46 8.26
C VAL A 101 2.00 8.18 7.87
N GLY A 102 1.33 7.34 7.08
CA GLY A 102 1.90 6.17 6.43
C GLY A 102 1.93 6.30 4.91
N LEU A 103 2.97 5.75 4.31
CA LEU A 103 3.09 5.62 2.86
C LEU A 103 3.35 4.15 2.50
N TYR A 104 2.57 3.65 1.54
CA TYR A 104 2.82 2.37 0.89
C TYR A 104 3.70 2.59 -0.33
N PHE A 105 4.68 1.73 -0.51
CA PHE A 105 5.57 1.75 -1.66
C PHE A 105 5.81 0.34 -2.17
N THR A 106 5.43 0.07 -3.41
CA THR A 106 5.65 -1.23 -4.06
C THR A 106 7.13 -1.51 -4.32
N LEU A 107 7.53 -2.76 -4.17
CA LEU A 107 8.89 -3.21 -4.51
C LEU A 107 9.05 -3.55 -6.00
N LEU A 108 7.96 -3.95 -6.64
CA LEU A 108 7.95 -4.25 -8.07
C LEU A 108 7.44 -3.07 -8.90
N ASP A 109 7.66 -3.12 -10.22
CA ASP A 109 7.25 -2.03 -11.12
C ASP A 109 6.99 -2.57 -12.54
N TRP A 110 5.72 -2.62 -12.93
CA TRP A 110 5.34 -3.10 -14.26
C TRP A 110 5.59 -2.09 -15.39
N HIS A 111 5.98 -0.87 -15.06
CA HIS A 111 6.30 0.18 -16.04
C HIS A 111 7.79 0.28 -16.31
N HIS A 112 8.65 0.03 -15.30
CA HIS A 112 10.09 0.29 -15.41
C HIS A 112 10.75 -0.63 -16.44
N PRO A 113 11.53 -0.09 -17.42
CA PRO A 113 12.08 -0.87 -18.51
C PRO A 113 13.11 -1.92 -18.05
N ASP A 114 13.74 -1.74 -16.89
CA ASP A 114 14.75 -2.66 -16.36
C ASP A 114 14.17 -3.65 -15.33
N TYR A 115 12.86 -3.57 -15.02
CA TYR A 115 12.18 -4.61 -14.25
C TYR A 115 11.94 -5.84 -15.13
N PRO A 116 12.10 -7.08 -14.62
CA PRO A 116 11.82 -8.29 -15.43
C PRO A 116 10.38 -8.33 -15.94
N HIS A 117 10.20 -8.64 -17.22
CA HIS A 117 8.90 -8.73 -17.88
C HIS A 117 8.54 -10.17 -18.23
N TYR A 118 9.22 -10.73 -19.24
CA TYR A 118 8.93 -12.08 -19.72
C TYR A 118 9.33 -13.12 -18.69
N GLY A 119 8.41 -14.06 -18.42
CA GLY A 119 8.64 -15.13 -17.46
C GLY A 119 8.53 -14.71 -15.98
N ASP A 120 8.32 -13.44 -15.70
CA ASP A 120 7.94 -12.99 -14.35
C ASP A 120 6.52 -13.49 -14.03
N ARG A 121 6.31 -13.97 -12.79
CA ARG A 121 5.04 -14.61 -12.41
C ARG A 121 3.83 -13.69 -12.49
N ILE A 122 4.02 -12.39 -12.32
CA ILE A 122 2.93 -11.42 -12.12
C ILE A 122 2.96 -10.24 -13.09
N HIS A 123 4.05 -10.08 -13.86
CA HIS A 123 4.14 -8.97 -14.81
C HIS A 123 3.07 -9.09 -15.90
N PRO A 124 2.42 -7.99 -16.35
CA PRO A 124 1.47 -8.04 -17.46
C PRO A 124 2.00 -8.75 -18.71
N MET A 125 3.28 -8.57 -19.02
CA MET A 125 3.94 -9.14 -20.21
C MET A 125 4.64 -10.48 -19.95
N ARG A 126 4.30 -11.19 -18.88
CA ARG A 126 4.94 -12.45 -18.45
C ARG A 126 4.89 -13.57 -19.50
N ASN A 127 3.89 -13.58 -20.37
CA ASN A 127 3.67 -14.58 -21.40
C ASN A 127 4.13 -14.11 -22.79
N HIS A 128 4.79 -12.96 -22.91
CA HIS A 128 5.18 -12.30 -24.14
C HIS A 128 6.69 -12.42 -24.39
N PRO A 129 7.19 -13.40 -25.20
CA PRO A 129 8.62 -13.60 -25.43
C PRO A 129 9.29 -12.44 -26.14
N GLU A 130 8.54 -11.62 -26.87
CA GLU A 130 9.04 -10.37 -27.47
C GLU A 130 9.47 -9.34 -26.42
N CYS A 131 8.99 -9.48 -25.19
CA CYS A 131 9.38 -8.66 -24.05
C CYS A 131 10.55 -9.26 -23.27
N SER A 132 11.51 -9.91 -23.98
CA SER A 132 12.69 -10.53 -23.40
C SER A 132 13.41 -9.66 -22.37
N ASN A 133 14.03 -10.33 -21.38
CA ASN A 133 14.79 -9.66 -20.32
C ASN A 133 16.28 -9.43 -20.70
N GLU A 134 16.72 -9.79 -21.91
CA GLU A 134 18.15 -9.76 -22.33
C GLU A 134 18.82 -8.39 -22.18
N ASN A 135 18.08 -7.31 -22.40
CA ASN A 135 18.60 -5.94 -22.33
C ASN A 135 18.18 -5.21 -21.06
N ARG A 136 17.62 -5.92 -20.07
CA ARG A 136 17.17 -5.34 -18.80
C ARG A 136 18.25 -5.50 -17.76
N ASP A 137 18.53 -4.44 -17.04
CA ASP A 137 19.50 -4.43 -15.94
C ASP A 137 18.78 -4.17 -14.62
N PHE A 138 18.48 -5.23 -13.89
CA PHE A 138 17.76 -5.15 -12.62
C PHE A 138 18.46 -4.25 -11.58
N SER A 139 19.79 -4.10 -11.67
CA SER A 139 20.53 -3.20 -10.78
C SER A 139 20.14 -1.73 -10.99
N ARG A 140 19.83 -1.32 -12.22
CA ARG A 140 19.33 0.03 -12.52
C ARG A 140 17.93 0.24 -11.94
N TYR A 141 17.08 -0.79 -11.98
CA TYR A 141 15.79 -0.74 -11.31
C TYR A 141 15.95 -0.58 -9.79
N ILE A 142 16.83 -1.32 -9.16
CA ILE A 142 17.09 -1.21 -7.71
C ILE A 142 17.54 0.21 -7.33
N GLU A 143 18.44 0.82 -8.09
CA GLU A 143 18.85 2.21 -7.84
C GLU A 143 17.70 3.22 -8.07
N TYR A 144 16.86 3.00 -9.08
CA TYR A 144 15.67 3.80 -9.31
C TYR A 144 14.69 3.71 -8.13
N MET A 145 14.37 2.50 -7.68
CA MET A 145 13.50 2.27 -6.51
C MET A 145 14.09 2.94 -5.25
N TYR A 146 15.37 2.74 -5.00
CA TYR A 146 16.09 3.34 -3.88
C TYR A 146 15.98 4.87 -3.88
N ASN A 147 16.22 5.49 -5.02
CA ASN A 147 16.15 6.94 -5.19
C ASN A 147 14.72 7.47 -4.97
N GLN A 148 13.69 6.77 -5.43
CA GLN A 148 12.31 7.14 -5.18
C GLN A 148 11.92 7.01 -3.72
N VAL A 149 12.38 5.96 -3.02
CA VAL A 149 12.15 5.82 -1.58
C VAL A 149 12.86 6.96 -0.82
N GLU A 150 14.06 7.35 -1.25
CA GLU A 150 14.75 8.54 -0.68
C GLU A 150 13.91 9.80 -0.86
N GLU A 151 13.32 10.02 -2.05
CA GLU A 151 12.42 11.17 -2.29
C GLU A 151 11.25 11.20 -1.32
N VAL A 152 10.52 10.09 -1.15
CA VAL A 152 9.37 10.07 -0.26
C VAL A 152 9.76 10.21 1.21
N CYS A 153 10.96 9.79 1.59
CA CYS A 153 11.50 9.98 2.93
C CYS A 153 12.05 11.39 3.21
N THR A 154 12.29 12.21 2.19
CA THR A 154 12.93 13.54 2.36
C THR A 154 12.01 14.71 2.03
N ASN A 155 11.08 14.54 1.10
CA ASN A 155 10.32 15.66 0.54
C ASN A 155 9.08 16.05 1.36
N TYR A 156 8.60 15.18 2.25
CA TYR A 156 7.29 15.33 2.90
C TYR A 156 7.37 15.51 4.43
N GLY A 157 8.56 15.77 4.98
CA GLY A 157 8.79 15.88 6.41
C GLY A 157 8.64 14.54 7.12
N LYS A 158 8.09 14.52 8.33
CA LYS A 158 7.99 13.31 9.12
C LYS A 158 7.01 12.31 8.52
N ILE A 159 7.47 11.08 8.26
CA ILE A 159 6.67 9.91 7.93
C ILE A 159 6.72 8.93 9.11
N ASP A 160 5.57 8.46 9.55
CA ASP A 160 5.48 7.58 10.73
C ASP A 160 5.55 6.10 10.36
N ILE A 161 5.07 5.72 9.15
CA ILE A 161 5.00 4.32 8.71
C ILE A 161 5.45 4.23 7.25
N MET A 162 6.37 3.30 6.97
CA MET A 162 6.67 2.85 5.61
C MET A 162 6.15 1.43 5.43
N TRP A 163 5.25 1.25 4.49
CA TRP A 163 4.63 0.00 4.15
C TRP A 163 5.13 -0.47 2.78
N PHE A 164 6.16 -1.31 2.76
CA PHE A 164 6.65 -1.93 1.53
C PHE A 164 5.71 -3.05 1.10
N ASP A 165 5.71 -3.38 -0.18
CA ASP A 165 4.99 -4.51 -0.71
C ASP A 165 5.67 -4.99 -1.99
N PHE A 166 5.80 -6.08 -2.17
CA PHE A 166 5.44 -7.38 -2.66
C PHE A 166 6.70 -8.20 -2.87
N SER A 167 7.13 -8.93 -1.87
CA SER A 167 8.16 -9.97 -2.04
C SER A 167 7.52 -11.27 -2.51
N TYR A 168 8.10 -11.93 -3.48
CA TYR A 168 7.59 -13.16 -4.06
C TYR A 168 8.73 -14.02 -4.64
N ASP A 169 8.54 -15.31 -4.67
CA ASP A 169 9.51 -16.29 -5.17
C ASP A 169 10.92 -16.05 -4.61
N ASP A 170 11.93 -15.81 -5.45
CA ASP A 170 13.29 -15.40 -5.08
C ASP A 170 13.48 -13.88 -4.95
N MET A 171 12.47 -13.10 -5.32
CA MET A 171 12.45 -11.64 -5.18
C MET A 171 12.16 -11.25 -3.73
N ARG A 172 13.14 -11.39 -2.84
CA ARG A 172 13.03 -11.16 -1.39
C ARG A 172 14.33 -10.63 -0.81
N GLY A 173 14.22 -9.91 0.31
CA GLY A 173 15.36 -9.51 1.13
C GLY A 173 16.44 -8.80 0.31
N GLU A 174 17.65 -9.35 0.29
CA GLU A 174 18.77 -8.73 -0.38
C GLU A 174 18.64 -8.68 -1.92
N LYS A 175 17.71 -9.39 -2.53
CA LYS A 175 17.37 -9.19 -3.93
C LYS A 175 16.86 -7.77 -4.19
N TRP A 176 16.18 -7.18 -3.21
CA TRP A 176 15.76 -5.77 -3.20
C TRP A 176 16.84 -4.81 -2.67
N GLY A 177 18.00 -5.29 -2.19
CA GLY A 177 18.93 -4.50 -1.41
C GLY A 177 18.36 -4.08 -0.07
N ALA A 178 17.61 -4.96 0.58
CA ALA A 178 16.76 -4.62 1.72
C ALA A 178 17.52 -4.05 2.91
N THR A 179 18.71 -4.55 3.25
CA THR A 179 19.52 -3.98 4.34
C THR A 179 19.85 -2.52 4.05
N ARG A 180 20.38 -2.22 2.87
CA ARG A 180 20.69 -0.86 2.44
C ARG A 180 19.46 0.05 2.45
N LEU A 181 18.31 -0.48 2.00
CA LEU A 181 17.06 0.27 1.90
C LEU A 181 16.53 0.64 3.29
N ILE A 182 16.47 -0.30 4.22
CA ILE A 182 16.03 -0.06 5.61
C ILE A 182 16.97 0.91 6.33
N ASP A 183 18.28 0.74 6.19
CA ASP A 183 19.26 1.64 6.79
C ASP A 183 19.09 3.09 6.32
N MET A 184 18.84 3.28 5.02
CA MET A 184 18.53 4.59 4.47
C MET A 184 17.24 5.17 5.06
N VAL A 185 16.14 4.40 5.05
CA VAL A 185 14.85 4.86 5.56
C VAL A 185 14.95 5.26 7.04
N ARG A 186 15.60 4.44 7.89
CA ARG A 186 15.77 4.74 9.31
C ARG A 186 16.66 5.95 9.55
N ARG A 187 17.69 6.14 8.74
CA ARG A 187 18.56 7.32 8.83
C ARG A 187 17.84 8.61 8.45
N LEU A 188 17.01 8.56 7.41
CA LEU A 188 16.26 9.73 6.93
C LEU A 188 15.01 10.02 7.77
N GLN A 189 14.42 8.99 8.36
CA GLN A 189 13.20 9.07 9.18
C GLN A 189 13.40 8.36 10.53
N PRO A 190 14.12 8.97 11.48
CA PRO A 190 14.29 8.38 12.80
C PRO A 190 12.94 8.17 13.51
N GLY A 191 12.68 6.92 13.93
CA GLY A 191 11.43 6.54 14.58
C GLY A 191 10.30 6.13 13.63
N ILE A 192 10.56 6.02 12.32
CA ILE A 192 9.62 5.38 11.40
C ILE A 192 9.49 3.89 11.72
N ILE A 193 8.28 3.35 11.61
CA ILE A 193 8.06 1.90 11.65
C ILE A 193 7.89 1.35 10.24
N ILE A 194 8.41 0.14 10.01
CA ILE A 194 8.46 -0.52 8.69
C ILE A 194 7.86 -1.91 8.84
N ASP A 195 7.06 -2.33 7.87
CA ASP A 195 6.49 -3.66 7.82
C ASP A 195 7.53 -4.76 7.46
N ASN A 196 7.11 -6.02 7.38
CA ASN A 196 7.99 -7.15 7.08
C ASN A 196 7.98 -7.59 5.60
N ARG A 197 7.38 -6.79 4.69
CA ARG A 197 7.16 -7.18 3.29
C ARG A 197 8.40 -7.11 2.40
N LEU A 198 9.52 -6.60 2.88
CA LEU A 198 10.83 -6.75 2.22
C LEU A 198 11.32 -8.21 2.24
N GLU A 199 10.87 -9.00 3.20
CA GLU A 199 11.34 -10.36 3.46
C GLU A 199 10.34 -11.42 3.06
N VAL A 200 9.04 -11.16 3.23
CA VAL A 200 7.99 -12.16 3.08
C VAL A 200 6.91 -11.73 2.10
N SER A 201 6.25 -12.73 1.51
CA SER A 201 5.02 -12.51 0.74
C SER A 201 3.88 -12.08 1.66
N GLY A 202 3.06 -11.13 1.18
CA GLY A 202 1.80 -10.76 1.82
C GLY A 202 0.65 -11.70 1.53
N GLU A 203 0.80 -12.60 0.57
CA GLU A 203 -0.27 -13.47 0.11
C GLU A 203 -0.74 -14.42 1.22
N GLY A 204 -1.99 -14.28 1.63
CA GLY A 204 -2.62 -15.13 2.63
C GLY A 204 -1.80 -15.21 3.92
N ARG A 205 -1.26 -16.39 4.21
CA ARG A 205 -0.42 -16.64 5.38
C ARG A 205 1.06 -16.34 5.17
N GLY A 206 1.48 -15.87 3.99
CA GLY A 206 2.89 -15.68 3.66
C GLY A 206 3.64 -14.82 4.68
N SER A 207 3.03 -13.76 5.16
CA SER A 207 3.60 -12.87 6.19
C SER A 207 3.69 -13.50 7.59
N LEU A 208 3.12 -14.68 7.83
CA LEU A 208 3.15 -15.36 9.13
C LEU A 208 4.25 -16.43 9.24
N TYR A 209 4.82 -16.87 8.12
CA TYR A 209 5.69 -18.04 8.11
C TYR A 209 7.13 -17.77 8.53
N ASP A 210 7.60 -16.54 8.41
CA ASP A 210 8.97 -16.22 8.72
C ASP A 210 9.06 -15.05 9.70
N CYS A 211 8.72 -15.34 10.96
CA CYS A 211 8.79 -14.36 12.05
C CYS A 211 10.17 -14.34 12.70
N ASN A 212 11.25 -14.55 11.91
CA ASN A 212 12.61 -14.48 12.45
C ASN A 212 13.19 -13.11 12.14
N PRO A 213 13.65 -12.38 13.16
CA PRO A 213 14.32 -11.12 12.94
C PRO A 213 15.56 -11.28 12.05
N THR A 214 15.51 -10.66 10.88
CA THR A 214 16.69 -10.41 10.03
C THR A 214 17.04 -8.93 10.12
N PRO A 215 18.19 -8.48 9.60
CA PRO A 215 18.51 -7.03 9.56
C PRO A 215 17.45 -6.18 8.84
N TYR A 216 16.64 -6.79 7.97
CA TYR A 216 15.59 -6.15 7.18
C TYR A 216 14.17 -6.66 7.49
N HIS A 217 13.98 -7.33 8.65
CA HIS A 217 12.67 -7.89 9.02
C HIS A 217 11.56 -6.83 9.16
N GLY A 218 11.91 -5.60 9.49
CA GLY A 218 10.97 -4.55 9.84
C GLY A 218 10.56 -4.58 11.33
N ASP A 219 9.54 -3.80 11.66
CA ASP A 219 9.10 -3.58 13.04
C ASP A 219 7.79 -4.28 13.35
N PHE A 220 7.03 -4.70 12.36
CA PHE A 220 5.76 -5.38 12.54
C PHE A 220 5.46 -6.38 11.43
N VAL A 221 4.72 -7.41 11.77
CA VAL A 221 4.22 -8.44 10.84
C VAL A 221 2.89 -8.00 10.26
N SER A 222 2.67 -8.23 8.96
CA SER A 222 1.51 -7.71 8.22
C SER A 222 0.66 -8.83 7.57
N PRO A 223 -0.09 -9.64 8.37
CA PRO A 223 -0.99 -10.64 7.81
C PRO A 223 -2.08 -9.99 6.96
N GLU A 224 -2.39 -10.63 5.82
CA GLU A 224 -3.34 -10.11 4.86
C GLU A 224 -4.63 -10.93 4.83
N GLN A 225 -5.77 -10.26 5.02
CA GLN A 225 -7.12 -10.84 5.02
C GLN A 225 -7.37 -11.92 6.10
N ILE A 226 -6.43 -12.15 6.99
CA ILE A 226 -6.52 -13.13 8.07
C ILE A 226 -6.16 -12.50 9.42
N ILE A 227 -6.68 -13.08 10.49
CA ILE A 227 -6.27 -12.76 11.87
C ILE A 227 -5.57 -14.00 12.43
N PRO A 228 -4.35 -13.85 12.99
CA PRO A 228 -3.65 -14.96 13.62
C PRO A 228 -4.51 -15.59 14.74
N PRO A 229 -4.51 -16.93 14.90
CA PRO A 229 -5.34 -17.57 15.91
C PRO A 229 -5.04 -17.11 17.35
N GLU A 230 -3.76 -16.89 17.69
CA GLU A 230 -3.29 -16.59 19.05
C GLU A 230 -2.33 -15.39 19.12
N GLY A 231 -2.35 -14.51 18.12
CA GLY A 231 -1.31 -13.50 17.94
C GLY A 231 -0.09 -14.06 17.23
N ILE A 232 1.01 -13.30 17.20
CA ILE A 232 2.25 -13.70 16.50
C ILE A 232 3.41 -13.63 17.48
N CYS A 233 4.25 -14.68 17.49
CA CYS A 233 5.48 -14.75 18.27
C CYS A 233 6.66 -15.10 17.34
N ASP A 234 7.86 -14.67 17.76
CA ASP A 234 9.12 -15.13 17.15
C ASP A 234 9.43 -16.60 17.52
N LYS A 235 10.56 -17.13 17.04
CA LYS A 235 11.00 -18.51 17.33
C LYS A 235 11.26 -18.77 18.82
N GLU A 236 11.61 -17.74 19.55
CA GLU A 236 11.88 -17.80 20.99
C GLU A 236 10.60 -17.66 21.82
N GLY A 237 9.44 -17.42 21.17
CA GLY A 237 8.15 -17.25 21.83
C GLY A 237 7.87 -15.81 22.30
N ASN A 238 8.67 -14.82 21.91
CA ASN A 238 8.42 -13.44 22.26
C ASN A 238 7.29 -12.85 21.37
N PRO A 239 6.32 -12.12 21.95
CA PRO A 239 5.26 -11.50 21.18
C PRO A 239 5.82 -10.48 20.16
N MET A 240 5.34 -10.56 18.94
CA MET A 240 5.66 -9.62 17.87
C MET A 240 4.52 -8.62 17.67
N VAL A 241 4.86 -7.39 17.29
CA VAL A 241 3.86 -6.41 16.82
C VAL A 241 3.33 -6.84 15.47
N TRP A 242 2.03 -6.75 15.27
CA TRP A 242 1.41 -7.10 14.00
C TRP A 242 0.21 -6.22 13.65
N GLU A 243 -0.07 -6.15 12.36
CA GLU A 243 -1.16 -5.39 11.78
C GLU A 243 -1.82 -6.22 10.67
N ALA A 244 -3.07 -6.61 10.87
CA ALA A 244 -3.83 -7.31 9.83
C ALA A 244 -4.52 -6.31 8.90
N CYS A 245 -4.28 -6.41 7.60
CA CYS A 245 -4.94 -5.57 6.60
C CYS A 245 -6.14 -6.28 5.95
N PHE A 246 -7.23 -5.53 5.78
CA PHE A 246 -8.50 -6.02 5.25
C PHE A 246 -9.10 -5.08 4.22
N THR A 247 -9.72 -5.67 3.19
CA THR A 247 -10.61 -4.95 2.28
C THR A 247 -12.03 -4.88 2.85
N MET A 248 -12.78 -3.85 2.47
CA MET A 248 -14.23 -3.78 2.75
C MET A 248 -15.04 -4.65 1.80
N ASN A 249 -14.59 -4.79 0.55
CA ASN A 249 -15.14 -5.68 -0.48
C ASN A 249 -14.08 -6.73 -0.90
N ASN A 250 -14.03 -7.16 -2.16
CA ASN A 250 -13.08 -8.16 -2.64
C ASN A 250 -11.83 -7.54 -3.29
N ASN A 251 -11.73 -6.22 -3.39
CA ASN A 251 -10.65 -5.52 -4.05
C ASN A 251 -9.98 -4.48 -3.13
N TRP A 252 -8.68 -4.23 -3.34
CA TRP A 252 -7.98 -3.12 -2.70
C TRP A 252 -8.26 -1.81 -3.42
N GLY A 253 -8.03 -1.76 -4.73
CA GLY A 253 -8.37 -0.63 -5.57
C GLY A 253 -9.84 -0.59 -5.97
N TYR A 254 -10.27 0.54 -6.49
CA TYR A 254 -11.66 0.72 -6.91
C TYR A 254 -12.07 -0.29 -7.99
N CYS A 255 -13.19 -0.96 -7.75
CA CYS A 255 -13.84 -1.88 -8.69
C CYS A 255 -15.33 -1.54 -8.78
N ALA A 256 -15.75 -1.00 -9.92
CA ALA A 256 -17.11 -0.49 -10.11
C ALA A 256 -18.18 -1.59 -10.00
N ASN A 257 -17.83 -2.82 -10.32
CA ASN A 257 -18.73 -3.97 -10.31
C ASN A 257 -18.69 -4.79 -9.01
N ASP A 258 -17.84 -4.43 -8.04
CA ASP A 258 -17.77 -5.13 -6.77
C ASP A 258 -18.69 -4.47 -5.73
N HIS A 259 -19.85 -5.06 -5.57
CA HIS A 259 -20.88 -4.62 -4.61
C HIS A 259 -20.95 -5.51 -3.37
N TYR A 260 -20.03 -6.47 -3.22
CA TYR A 260 -20.02 -7.44 -2.12
C TYR A 260 -19.26 -6.90 -0.89
N TYR A 261 -19.83 -5.88 -0.27
CA TYR A 261 -19.24 -5.28 0.93
C TYR A 261 -19.51 -6.11 2.19
N LYS A 262 -18.46 -6.27 2.99
CA LYS A 262 -18.57 -6.87 4.33
C LYS A 262 -19.42 -5.97 5.22
N PRO A 263 -20.39 -6.50 5.99
CA PRO A 263 -21.16 -5.68 6.94
C PRO A 263 -20.24 -5.00 7.96
N ALA A 264 -20.58 -3.77 8.36
CA ALA A 264 -19.83 -3.04 9.39
C ALA A 264 -19.68 -3.84 10.69
N SER A 265 -20.71 -4.60 11.07
CA SER A 265 -20.67 -5.49 12.25
C SER A 265 -19.60 -6.58 12.15
N MET A 266 -19.32 -7.11 10.95
CA MET A 266 -18.24 -8.07 10.73
C MET A 266 -16.88 -7.39 10.88
N LEU A 267 -16.71 -6.19 10.33
CA LEU A 267 -15.46 -5.43 10.42
C LEU A 267 -15.16 -4.97 11.85
N ILE A 268 -16.19 -4.59 12.60
CA ILE A 268 -16.07 -4.29 14.03
C ILE A 268 -15.62 -5.53 14.81
N LYS A 269 -16.21 -6.71 14.54
CA LYS A 269 -15.76 -7.96 15.17
C LYS A 269 -14.28 -8.26 14.87
N LYS A 270 -13.84 -8.05 13.61
CA LYS A 270 -12.42 -8.21 13.23
C LYS A 270 -11.53 -7.24 13.98
N LEU A 271 -11.95 -5.97 14.14
CA LEU A 271 -11.21 -4.99 14.93
C LEU A 271 -11.06 -5.44 16.39
N VAL A 272 -12.16 -5.83 17.03
CA VAL A 272 -12.14 -6.35 18.40
C VAL A 272 -11.25 -7.57 18.53
N GLU A 273 -11.33 -8.49 17.57
CA GLU A 273 -10.49 -9.69 17.54
C GLU A 273 -9.00 -9.35 17.39
N CYS A 274 -8.63 -8.44 16.47
CA CYS A 274 -7.24 -7.98 16.34
C CYS A 274 -6.72 -7.41 17.66
N VAL A 275 -7.46 -6.47 18.25
CA VAL A 275 -7.06 -5.81 19.50
C VAL A 275 -6.97 -6.80 20.66
N SER A 276 -7.91 -7.71 20.80
CA SER A 276 -7.90 -8.72 21.88
C SER A 276 -6.72 -9.67 21.81
N LYS A 277 -6.12 -9.83 20.63
CA LYS A 277 -4.92 -10.66 20.37
C LYS A 277 -3.62 -9.84 20.30
N GLY A 278 -3.66 -8.56 20.70
CA GLY A 278 -2.50 -7.67 20.73
C GLY A 278 -2.07 -7.11 19.39
N GLY A 279 -2.96 -7.15 18.37
CA GLY A 279 -2.69 -6.64 17.03
C GLY A 279 -3.40 -5.35 16.69
N ASN A 280 -3.09 -4.84 15.51
CA ASN A 280 -3.72 -3.68 14.90
C ASN A 280 -4.51 -4.11 13.65
N MET A 281 -5.46 -3.27 13.24
CA MET A 281 -6.23 -3.47 12.02
C MET A 281 -6.04 -2.30 11.06
N LEU A 282 -5.68 -2.60 9.82
CA LEU A 282 -5.59 -1.65 8.72
C LEU A 282 -6.72 -1.92 7.74
N LEU A 283 -7.75 -1.06 7.74
CA LEU A 283 -8.97 -1.24 6.93
C LEU A 283 -8.91 -0.38 5.67
N ASN A 284 -9.09 -1.02 4.51
CA ASN A 284 -8.92 -0.41 3.21
C ASN A 284 -10.16 0.29 2.67
N VAL A 285 -9.91 1.40 1.97
CA VAL A 285 -10.85 2.02 1.02
C VAL A 285 -10.17 2.16 -0.34
N GLY A 286 -10.93 2.03 -1.42
CA GLY A 286 -10.46 2.23 -2.79
C GLY A 286 -11.21 3.38 -3.45
N PRO A 287 -10.69 4.62 -3.42
CA PRO A 287 -11.32 5.77 -4.07
C PRO A 287 -11.47 5.59 -5.58
N ASP A 288 -12.52 6.18 -6.15
CA ASP A 288 -12.73 6.22 -7.59
C ASP A 288 -11.66 7.06 -8.31
N ALA A 289 -11.70 7.10 -9.63
CA ALA A 289 -10.73 7.84 -10.44
C ALA A 289 -10.64 9.34 -10.13
N LYS A 290 -11.70 9.92 -9.60
CA LYS A 290 -11.76 11.34 -9.24
C LYS A 290 -11.26 11.62 -7.82
N GLY A 291 -11.10 10.58 -6.98
CA GLY A 291 -10.68 10.69 -5.59
C GLY A 291 -11.80 10.59 -4.56
N ASN A 292 -13.01 10.18 -4.97
CA ASN A 292 -14.11 9.99 -4.04
C ASN A 292 -14.07 8.61 -3.40
N ILE A 293 -14.18 8.54 -2.08
CA ILE A 293 -14.40 7.26 -1.38
C ILE A 293 -15.81 6.76 -1.73
N PRO A 294 -15.98 5.49 -2.14
CA PRO A 294 -17.30 4.94 -2.47
C PRO A 294 -18.31 5.11 -1.33
N GLN A 295 -19.58 5.38 -1.66
CA GLN A 295 -20.62 5.63 -0.68
C GLN A 295 -20.78 4.46 0.32
N GLN A 296 -20.72 3.22 -0.15
CA GLN A 296 -20.82 2.05 0.73
C GLN A 296 -19.67 2.02 1.76
N SER A 297 -18.46 2.39 1.34
CA SER A 297 -17.30 2.51 2.25
C SER A 297 -17.52 3.62 3.29
N MET A 298 -18.08 4.76 2.88
CA MET A 298 -18.41 5.86 3.77
C MET A 298 -19.45 5.46 4.82
N GLU A 299 -20.52 4.75 4.43
CA GLU A 299 -21.55 4.26 5.33
C GLU A 299 -20.97 3.29 6.38
N ILE A 300 -20.04 2.41 5.96
CA ILE A 300 -19.34 1.50 6.86
C ILE A 300 -18.46 2.30 7.83
N LEU A 301 -17.67 3.26 7.34
CA LEU A 301 -16.82 4.11 8.19
C LEU A 301 -17.65 4.87 9.23
N HIS A 302 -18.79 5.44 8.86
CA HIS A 302 -19.69 6.16 9.78
C HIS A 302 -20.25 5.21 10.85
N THR A 303 -20.61 3.99 10.47
CA THR A 303 -21.11 2.98 11.42
C THR A 303 -20.02 2.58 12.41
N ILE A 304 -18.78 2.33 11.91
CA ILE A 304 -17.63 2.03 12.78
C ILE A 304 -17.34 3.22 13.71
N GLY A 305 -17.36 4.45 13.19
CA GLY A 305 -17.14 5.66 14.00
C GLY A 305 -18.16 5.83 15.11
N ALA A 306 -19.44 5.58 14.82
CA ALA A 306 -20.51 5.63 15.84
C ALA A 306 -20.31 4.58 16.94
N TRP A 307 -19.84 3.39 16.57
CA TRP A 307 -19.49 2.34 17.53
C TRP A 307 -18.24 2.71 18.35
N MET A 308 -17.20 3.22 17.71
CA MET A 308 -15.94 3.63 18.36
C MET A 308 -16.15 4.72 19.41
N LYS A 309 -17.03 5.70 19.14
CA LYS A 309 -17.37 6.75 20.13
C LYS A 309 -17.89 6.20 21.44
N LYS A 310 -18.53 5.05 21.42
CA LYS A 310 -19.13 4.41 22.61
C LYS A 310 -18.19 3.42 23.29
N ASN A 311 -17.22 2.86 22.56
CA ASN A 311 -16.47 1.68 22.99
C ASN A 311 -14.95 1.84 22.97
N SER A 312 -14.41 2.97 22.49
CA SER A 312 -12.95 3.15 22.36
C SER A 312 -12.19 3.38 23.67
N SER A 313 -12.89 3.53 24.77
CA SER A 313 -12.32 3.65 26.12
C SER A 313 -12.27 2.33 26.90
N SER A 314 -12.65 1.24 26.26
CA SER A 314 -12.74 -0.09 26.88
C SER A 314 -11.47 -0.89 26.66
#